data_6f0505abdfb7bba75bed5f67c2268837
#
_entry.id   6f0505abdfb7bba75bed5f67c2268837
#
_cell.length_a   1.000
_cell.length_b   1.000
_cell.length_c   1.000
_cell.angle_alpha   90.00
_cell.angle_beta   90.00
_cell.angle_gamma   90.00
#
_symmetry.space_group_name_H-M   'P 1'
#
loop_
_entity.id
_entity.type
_entity.pdbx_description
1 polymer ?
#
loop_
_entity_poly.entity_id
_entity_poly.type
_entity_poly.pdbx_seq_one_letter_code
_entity_poly.pdbx_strand_id
1 'polypeptide(L)'
;MRQRRHLIILLFALTATLPSMGQNGINSPFSQYGIGASHLPFNMPAASALGGVVYSRSASNMVNPFNPASYGAVASETLVFDMGLNIEMSTLRDKANSQYDADGNIGYLAVAFPLTKWWKTSLGVMPVSEVSYQSTLTSGINPGGEVKTIYEGTGGVSRFFWGHGFNILGGTDPTKTQLRAGFNINFLYGSLTRAVTYDFVANDTTYFMDSRRQKDTYVKNIIFDLGMQYEQPIGEKYRLMAGVTLTPSRKMNVLDNALVYTFVTQAGSEYMRDTIFPVDGDSEFESSLEQPFTTGIGLAFQRNDKWLVAFDATLSPWNGLKYAENSTYSVFGQSPIRYDKNTRLALGFQLLGDRNSAKYVRRMTFSLGTHYEKGCLKLQLTDGNDYRLDEWGIAFGVSMPMRKGRSVLNITAGYTSYGTVDLLRRDTFTFGISVGSCESWFVKRKFN
;
A
#
# COMPACT_ATOMS: atom_id res chain seq x y z
N MET A 1 14.22 14.92 31.16
CA MET A 1 13.73 15.70 30.01
C MET A 1 14.80 15.91 28.91
N ARG A 2 16.05 16.26 29.22
CA ARG A 2 17.12 16.50 28.22
C ARG A 2 17.41 15.30 27.31
N GLN A 3 17.53 14.09 27.83
CA GLN A 3 17.82 12.88 27.02
C GLN A 3 16.68 12.51 26.03
N ARG A 4 15.42 12.85 26.30
CA ARG A 4 14.31 12.59 25.38
C ARG A 4 14.28 13.55 24.18
N ARG A 5 14.70 14.81 24.38
CA ARG A 5 14.87 15.77 23.27
C ARG A 5 15.98 15.33 22.32
N HIS A 6 17.07 14.77 22.83
CA HIS A 6 18.16 14.27 22.00
C HIS A 6 17.77 13.03 21.18
N LEU A 7 16.90 12.14 21.74
CA LEU A 7 16.43 10.97 20.99
C LEU A 7 15.50 11.36 19.83
N ILE A 8 14.62 12.33 20.03
CA ILE A 8 13.73 12.87 18.99
C ILE A 8 14.51 13.61 17.92
N ILE A 9 15.51 14.42 18.34
CA ILE A 9 16.39 15.15 17.41
C ILE A 9 17.27 14.15 16.63
N LEU A 10 17.75 13.08 17.27
CA LEU A 10 18.54 12.03 16.62
C LEU A 10 17.69 11.25 15.61
N LEU A 11 16.42 10.94 15.92
CA LEU A 11 15.49 10.32 15.00
C LEU A 11 15.19 11.24 13.80
N PHE A 12 14.98 12.55 14.06
CA PHE A 12 14.77 13.53 13.00
C PHE A 12 16.04 13.78 12.17
N ALA A 13 17.21 13.78 12.79
CA ALA A 13 18.48 13.90 12.09
C ALA A 13 18.82 12.66 11.25
N LEU A 14 18.45 11.46 11.71
CA LEU A 14 18.60 10.22 10.95
C LEU A 14 17.71 10.19 9.71
N THR A 15 16.51 10.79 9.76
CA THR A 15 15.64 10.93 8.59
C THR A 15 16.10 12.00 7.61
N ALA A 16 16.83 13.02 8.08
CA ALA A 16 17.36 14.09 7.24
C ALA A 16 18.66 13.73 6.50
N THR A 17 19.35 12.68 6.94
CA THR A 17 20.61 12.22 6.34
C THR A 17 20.45 10.97 5.44
N LEU A 18 19.23 10.46 5.29
CA LEU A 18 18.97 9.47 4.25
C LEU A 18 19.21 10.18 2.92
N PRO A 19 20.22 9.75 2.13
CA PRO A 19 20.37 10.30 0.80
C PRO A 19 19.00 10.10 0.13
N SER A 20 18.54 11.12 -0.58
CA SER A 20 17.42 11.02 -1.53
C SER A 20 17.90 10.08 -2.65
N MET A 21 18.03 8.83 -2.35
CA MET A 21 18.00 7.79 -3.35
C MET A 21 16.60 7.91 -3.93
N GLY A 22 16.52 8.35 -5.18
CA GLY A 22 15.26 8.39 -5.89
C GLY A 22 14.61 7.04 -5.62
N GLN A 23 13.39 7.06 -5.08
CA GLN A 23 12.63 5.85 -4.84
C GLN A 23 12.41 5.20 -6.20
N ASN A 24 13.36 4.39 -6.61
CA ASN A 24 13.18 3.46 -7.70
C ASN A 24 12.44 2.29 -7.06
N GLY A 25 11.12 2.31 -7.10
CA GLY A 25 10.32 1.21 -6.60
C GLY A 25 10.70 -0.11 -7.24
N ILE A 26 10.31 -1.22 -6.63
CA ILE A 26 10.60 -2.56 -7.14
C ILE A 26 10.08 -2.72 -8.55
N ASN A 27 10.95 -3.14 -9.47
CA ASN A 27 10.59 -3.40 -10.85
C ASN A 27 9.44 -4.41 -10.93
N SER A 28 8.25 -3.92 -11.26
CA SER A 28 7.04 -4.70 -11.39
C SER A 28 6.33 -4.35 -12.70
N PRO A 29 6.58 -5.05 -13.80
CA PRO A 29 5.92 -4.80 -15.08
C PRO A 29 4.38 -4.81 -15.00
N PHE A 30 3.83 -5.47 -13.99
CA PHE A 30 2.39 -5.47 -13.75
C PHE A 30 1.86 -4.14 -13.19
N SER A 31 2.74 -3.27 -12.66
CA SER A 31 2.36 -1.95 -12.16
C SER A 31 2.03 -0.95 -13.28
N GLN A 32 2.27 -1.32 -14.53
CA GLN A 32 1.93 -0.50 -15.70
C GLN A 32 0.43 -0.24 -15.85
N TYR A 33 -0.43 -0.99 -15.15
CA TYR A 33 -1.87 -0.98 -15.33
C TYR A 33 -2.59 -0.16 -14.25
N GLY A 34 -3.65 0.56 -14.64
CA GLY A 34 -4.47 1.37 -13.74
C GLY A 34 -3.67 2.44 -13.00
N ILE A 35 -3.79 2.50 -11.69
CA ILE A 35 -3.01 3.38 -10.81
C ILE A 35 -1.77 2.72 -10.23
N GLY A 36 -1.34 1.57 -10.77
CA GLY A 36 -0.19 0.81 -10.30
C GLY A 36 -0.53 -0.36 -9.39
N ALA A 37 0.50 -1.00 -8.86
CA ALA A 37 0.38 -2.11 -7.91
C ALA A 37 -0.02 -1.61 -6.52
N SER A 38 -0.99 -2.26 -5.88
CA SER A 38 -1.42 -1.92 -4.52
C SER A 38 -0.59 -2.63 -3.48
N HIS A 39 -0.20 -1.93 -2.41
CA HIS A 39 0.51 -2.48 -1.26
C HIS A 39 -0.38 -2.63 -0.01
N LEU A 40 -1.66 -2.34 -0.11
CA LEU A 40 -2.59 -2.38 1.02
C LEU A 40 -3.07 -3.81 1.31
N PRO A 41 -3.08 -4.23 2.59
CA PRO A 41 -2.69 -3.54 3.82
C PRO A 41 -1.26 -3.87 4.27
N PHE A 42 -0.43 -4.46 3.43
CA PHE A 42 0.89 -5.00 3.78
C PHE A 42 1.94 -3.91 4.06
N ASN A 43 1.68 -2.67 3.68
CA ASN A 43 2.49 -1.52 4.04
C ASN A 43 2.53 -1.23 5.56
N MET A 44 1.64 -1.85 6.34
CA MET A 44 1.67 -1.83 7.82
C MET A 44 2.29 -3.11 8.37
N PRO A 45 3.51 -3.11 8.93
CA PRO A 45 4.20 -4.30 9.44
C PRO A 45 3.36 -5.11 10.44
N ALA A 46 2.64 -4.46 11.34
CA ALA A 46 1.77 -5.14 12.31
C ALA A 46 0.57 -5.86 11.66
N ALA A 47 0.06 -5.38 10.52
CA ALA A 47 -0.97 -6.03 9.73
C ALA A 47 -0.37 -7.14 8.87
N SER A 48 0.77 -6.88 8.22
CA SER A 48 1.52 -7.85 7.42
C SER A 48 1.85 -9.10 8.22
N ALA A 49 2.30 -8.95 9.48
CA ALA A 49 2.57 -10.07 10.41
C ALA A 49 1.39 -11.02 10.63
N LEU A 50 0.18 -10.58 10.33
CA LEU A 50 -1.07 -11.36 10.44
C LEU A 50 -1.68 -11.70 9.07
N GLY A 51 -0.85 -11.68 8.01
CA GLY A 51 -1.33 -11.93 6.65
C GLY A 51 -2.28 -10.84 6.12
N GLY A 52 -2.25 -9.64 6.69
CA GLY A 52 -3.13 -8.54 6.28
C GLY A 52 -4.50 -8.52 6.96
N VAL A 53 -4.68 -9.20 8.08
CA VAL A 53 -5.88 -9.12 8.90
C VAL A 53 -5.97 -7.75 9.58
N VAL A 54 -7.06 -7.01 9.33
CA VAL A 54 -7.25 -5.63 9.80
C VAL A 54 -8.69 -5.30 10.22
N TYR A 55 -9.72 -5.93 9.67
CA TYR A 55 -11.11 -5.44 9.81
C TYR A 55 -11.69 -5.63 11.21
N SER A 56 -11.42 -6.77 11.84
CA SER A 56 -11.88 -7.05 13.22
C SER A 56 -10.92 -6.52 14.29
N ARG A 57 -9.74 -6.00 13.90
CA ARG A 57 -8.67 -5.63 14.81
C ARG A 57 -8.82 -4.22 15.36
N SER A 58 -8.73 -4.10 16.69
CA SER A 58 -8.63 -2.83 17.40
C SER A 58 -7.75 -2.97 18.63
N ALA A 59 -7.03 -1.91 18.98
CA ALA A 59 -6.26 -1.84 20.21
C ALA A 59 -6.16 -0.40 20.71
N SER A 60 -5.98 -0.21 22.01
CA SER A 60 -5.91 1.10 22.63
C SER A 60 -4.65 1.91 22.29
N ASN A 61 -3.63 1.26 21.75
CA ASN A 61 -2.31 1.80 21.45
C ASN A 61 -1.87 1.59 19.99
N MET A 62 -2.81 1.36 19.08
CA MET A 62 -2.54 1.10 17.66
C MET A 62 -3.50 1.95 16.81
N VAL A 63 -3.01 2.43 15.69
CA VAL A 63 -3.84 3.06 14.66
C VAL A 63 -4.11 2.04 13.56
N ASN A 64 -5.39 1.81 13.23
CA ASN A 64 -5.79 0.92 12.13
C ASN A 64 -6.69 1.68 11.14
N PRO A 65 -6.13 2.26 10.07
CA PRO A 65 -6.89 3.05 9.10
C PRO A 65 -7.78 2.22 8.18
N PHE A 66 -7.64 0.89 8.17
CA PHE A 66 -8.45 0.00 7.32
C PHE A 66 -9.84 -0.28 7.87
N ASN A 67 -10.06 -0.04 9.18
CA ASN A 67 -11.40 0.01 9.75
C ASN A 67 -11.50 1.22 10.70
N PRO A 68 -12.12 2.32 10.27
CA PRO A 68 -12.18 3.54 11.07
C PRO A 68 -12.93 3.40 12.41
N ALA A 69 -13.79 2.39 12.57
CA ALA A 69 -14.39 2.08 13.87
C ALA A 69 -13.35 1.73 14.94
N SER A 70 -12.18 1.22 14.54
CA SER A 70 -11.08 0.85 15.43
C SER A 70 -10.53 2.04 16.24
N TYR A 71 -10.66 3.28 15.73
CA TYR A 71 -10.22 4.47 16.44
C TYR A 71 -10.96 4.65 17.77
N GLY A 72 -12.23 4.19 17.85
CA GLY A 72 -12.99 4.18 19.07
C GLY A 72 -12.32 3.42 20.22
N ALA A 73 -11.42 2.48 19.93
CA ALA A 73 -10.66 1.72 20.94
C ALA A 73 -9.47 2.49 21.54
N VAL A 74 -9.04 3.60 20.94
CA VAL A 74 -7.94 4.42 21.44
C VAL A 74 -8.25 4.88 22.87
N ALA A 75 -7.27 4.70 23.77
CA ALA A 75 -7.45 5.02 25.17
C ALA A 75 -7.72 6.52 25.39
N SER A 76 -8.51 6.84 26.39
CA SER A 76 -8.75 8.22 26.80
C SER A 76 -7.46 8.87 27.31
N GLU A 77 -7.32 10.18 27.13
CA GLU A 77 -6.16 10.97 27.60
C GLU A 77 -4.81 10.49 27.03
N THR A 78 -4.82 9.94 25.80
CA THR A 78 -3.61 9.45 25.14
C THR A 78 -3.48 10.03 23.74
N LEU A 79 -2.23 10.21 23.31
CA LEU A 79 -1.84 10.39 21.91
C LEU A 79 -1.17 9.10 21.45
N VAL A 80 -1.69 8.50 20.42
CA VAL A 80 -1.07 7.34 19.75
C VAL A 80 -0.38 7.84 18.49
N PHE A 81 0.90 7.56 18.37
CA PHE A 81 1.69 7.79 17.17
C PHE A 81 2.14 6.41 16.64
N ASP A 82 2.01 6.18 15.36
CA ASP A 82 2.34 4.91 14.74
C ASP A 82 2.97 5.15 13.37
N MET A 83 4.12 4.52 13.10
CA MET A 83 4.83 4.62 11.83
C MET A 83 5.47 3.29 11.46
N GLY A 84 5.57 3.03 10.17
CA GLY A 84 6.18 1.80 9.64
C GLY A 84 7.05 2.06 8.42
N LEU A 85 8.10 1.25 8.33
CA LEU A 85 9.05 1.18 7.21
C LEU A 85 9.06 -0.26 6.70
N ASN A 86 9.18 -0.43 5.39
CA ASN A 86 9.33 -1.73 4.75
C ASN A 86 10.57 -1.72 3.86
N ILE A 87 11.24 -2.87 3.81
CA ILE A 87 12.31 -3.20 2.88
C ILE A 87 11.83 -4.43 2.13
N GLU A 88 11.83 -4.36 0.82
CA GLU A 88 11.39 -5.42 -0.07
C GLU A 88 12.54 -5.88 -0.95
N MET A 89 12.70 -7.19 -1.07
CA MET A 89 13.70 -7.84 -1.93
C MET A 89 12.94 -8.77 -2.85
N SER A 90 12.87 -8.44 -4.13
CA SER A 90 12.10 -9.17 -5.13
C SER A 90 12.98 -9.88 -6.13
N THR A 91 12.56 -11.06 -6.53
CA THR A 91 13.08 -11.77 -7.69
C THR A 91 11.98 -11.90 -8.71
N LEU A 92 12.18 -11.28 -9.86
CA LEU A 92 11.30 -11.35 -11.00
C LEU A 92 11.85 -12.43 -11.93
N ARG A 93 11.02 -13.41 -12.33
CA ARG A 93 11.46 -14.51 -13.19
C ARG A 93 10.39 -14.98 -14.17
N ASP A 94 10.83 -15.34 -15.36
CA ASP A 94 10.11 -16.11 -16.35
C ASP A 94 10.76 -17.49 -16.55
N LYS A 95 10.43 -18.19 -17.64
CA LYS A 95 11.01 -19.51 -17.95
C LYS A 95 12.51 -19.48 -18.30
N ALA A 96 13.03 -18.34 -18.74
CA ALA A 96 14.38 -18.20 -19.29
C ALA A 96 15.29 -17.30 -18.44
N ASN A 97 14.72 -16.28 -17.80
CA ASN A 97 15.47 -15.21 -17.16
C ASN A 97 15.01 -14.98 -15.71
N SER A 98 15.91 -14.41 -14.93
CA SER A 98 15.59 -13.90 -13.59
C SER A 98 16.32 -12.58 -13.32
N GLN A 99 15.64 -11.65 -12.66
CA GLN A 99 16.17 -10.36 -12.25
C GLN A 99 15.89 -10.16 -10.77
N TYR A 100 16.88 -9.67 -10.04
CA TYR A 100 16.76 -9.30 -8.63
C TYR A 100 16.63 -7.78 -8.51
N ASP A 101 15.81 -7.34 -7.57
CA ASP A 101 15.62 -5.93 -7.23
C ASP A 101 15.34 -5.76 -5.74
N ALA A 102 15.71 -4.61 -5.17
CA ALA A 102 15.48 -4.31 -3.76
C ALA A 102 15.10 -2.84 -3.59
N ASP A 103 14.11 -2.57 -2.76
CA ASP A 103 13.62 -1.23 -2.44
C ASP A 103 13.26 -1.08 -0.96
N GLY A 104 13.21 0.18 -0.49
CA GLY A 104 12.80 0.52 0.85
C GLY A 104 11.85 1.72 0.85
N ASN A 105 10.71 1.56 1.51
CA ASN A 105 9.68 2.57 1.52
C ASN A 105 9.13 2.89 2.92
N ILE A 106 8.54 4.08 3.06
CA ILE A 106 7.75 4.45 4.23
C ILE A 106 6.36 3.85 4.04
N GLY A 107 6.02 2.86 4.87
CA GLY A 107 4.74 2.17 4.79
C GLY A 107 3.56 3.06 5.21
N TYR A 108 3.72 3.81 6.30
CA TYR A 108 2.69 4.73 6.80
C TYR A 108 3.22 5.61 7.93
N LEU A 109 2.49 6.70 8.15
CA LEU A 109 2.61 7.56 9.32
C LEU A 109 1.19 7.90 9.80
N ALA A 110 0.88 7.66 11.07
CA ALA A 110 -0.43 7.87 11.61
C ALA A 110 -0.40 8.39 13.06
N VAL A 111 -1.40 9.20 13.39
CA VAL A 111 -1.61 9.73 14.73
C VAL A 111 -3.08 9.56 15.08
N ALA A 112 -3.39 9.16 16.32
CA ALA A 112 -4.76 9.10 16.81
C ALA A 112 -4.84 9.65 18.24
N PHE A 113 -5.94 10.34 18.54
CA PHE A 113 -6.20 10.91 19.86
C PHE A 113 -7.70 11.06 20.14
N PRO A 114 -8.10 11.04 21.41
CA PRO A 114 -9.47 11.25 21.80
C PRO A 114 -9.85 12.73 21.73
N LEU A 115 -10.99 13.04 21.10
CA LEU A 115 -11.65 14.36 21.19
C LEU A 115 -12.58 14.42 22.40
N THR A 116 -13.32 13.33 22.62
CA THR A 116 -14.18 13.12 23.79
C THR A 116 -14.07 11.68 24.28
N LYS A 117 -14.81 11.31 25.33
CA LYS A 117 -14.84 9.92 25.81
C LYS A 117 -15.43 8.94 24.79
N TRP A 118 -16.32 9.38 23.92
CA TRP A 118 -17.02 8.55 22.93
C TRP A 118 -16.57 8.82 21.49
N TRP A 119 -15.86 9.90 21.22
CA TRP A 119 -15.40 10.31 19.90
C TRP A 119 -13.88 10.43 19.85
N LYS A 120 -13.25 9.72 18.91
CA LYS A 120 -11.81 9.70 18.66
C LYS A 120 -11.54 10.09 17.21
N THR A 121 -10.37 10.64 16.95
CA THR A 121 -9.93 10.98 15.58
C THR A 121 -8.56 10.44 15.29
N SER A 122 -8.30 10.25 14.01
CA SER A 122 -7.00 9.82 13.51
C SER A 122 -6.68 10.55 12.21
N LEU A 123 -5.39 10.85 12.02
CA LEU A 123 -4.84 11.48 10.83
C LEU A 123 -3.62 10.66 10.40
N GLY A 124 -3.39 10.56 9.09
CA GLY A 124 -2.18 9.89 8.63
C GLY A 124 -2.00 9.93 7.13
N VAL A 125 -0.83 9.49 6.71
CA VAL A 125 -0.45 9.34 5.31
C VAL A 125 0.06 7.93 5.07
N MET A 126 -0.26 7.37 3.90
CA MET A 126 0.26 6.08 3.46
C MET A 126 0.22 5.95 1.95
N PRO A 127 1.18 5.25 1.34
CA PRO A 127 1.11 4.88 -0.06
C PRO A 127 -0.07 3.92 -0.29
N VAL A 128 -0.77 4.09 -1.41
CA VAL A 128 -1.88 3.24 -1.85
C VAL A 128 -1.42 2.31 -2.96
N SER A 129 -0.70 2.88 -3.93
CA SER A 129 -0.19 2.15 -5.08
C SER A 129 1.10 2.78 -5.59
N GLU A 130 1.83 1.98 -6.35
CA GLU A 130 3.10 2.36 -6.94
C GLU A 130 3.19 1.88 -8.38
N VAL A 131 3.79 2.70 -9.24
CA VAL A 131 4.20 2.33 -10.59
C VAL A 131 5.71 2.37 -10.62
N SER A 132 6.33 1.23 -10.84
CA SER A 132 7.78 1.10 -11.00
C SER A 132 8.07 -0.09 -11.91
N TYR A 133 8.53 0.18 -13.11
CA TYR A 133 8.99 -0.84 -14.04
C TYR A 133 9.93 -0.25 -15.08
N GLN A 134 10.87 -1.09 -15.53
CA GLN A 134 11.68 -0.83 -16.70
C GLN A 134 11.90 -2.14 -17.45
N SER A 135 11.63 -2.14 -18.76
CA SER A 135 11.83 -3.29 -19.64
C SER A 135 12.40 -2.82 -20.98
N THR A 136 13.39 -3.53 -21.49
CA THR A 136 14.03 -3.19 -22.76
C THR A 136 13.86 -4.34 -23.74
N LEU A 137 13.39 -4.03 -24.95
CA LEU A 137 13.31 -4.93 -26.07
C LEU A 137 14.24 -4.43 -27.18
N THR A 138 15.16 -5.28 -27.66
CA THR A 138 16.02 -4.94 -28.78
C THR A 138 15.51 -5.66 -30.04
N SER A 139 15.36 -4.91 -31.12
CA SER A 139 14.89 -5.42 -32.42
C SER A 139 15.75 -4.89 -33.54
N GLY A 140 16.06 -5.74 -34.52
CA GLY A 140 16.80 -5.32 -35.72
C GLY A 140 15.92 -4.47 -36.67
N ILE A 141 16.53 -3.50 -37.32
CA ILE A 141 15.90 -2.63 -38.32
C ILE A 141 16.49 -2.94 -39.70
N ASN A 142 15.65 -3.00 -40.73
CA ASN A 142 16.09 -3.14 -42.11
C ASN A 142 16.20 -1.74 -42.76
N PRO A 143 17.33 -1.33 -43.42
CA PRO A 143 18.43 -2.15 -44.00
C PRO A 143 19.65 -2.37 -43.10
N GLY A 144 19.55 -2.24 -41.81
CA GLY A 144 20.62 -2.50 -40.84
C GLY A 144 20.58 -1.50 -39.70
N GLY A 145 20.87 -1.98 -38.52
CA GLY A 145 20.80 -1.24 -37.26
C GLY A 145 19.92 -1.94 -36.23
N GLU A 146 19.87 -1.39 -35.05
CA GLU A 146 19.04 -1.88 -33.94
C GLU A 146 18.21 -0.75 -33.35
N VAL A 147 17.01 -1.06 -32.90
CA VAL A 147 16.22 -0.19 -32.05
C VAL A 147 16.04 -0.84 -30.68
N LYS A 148 16.36 -0.10 -29.64
CA LYS A 148 16.03 -0.45 -28.27
C LYS A 148 14.74 0.25 -27.87
N THR A 149 13.69 -0.51 -27.68
CA THR A 149 12.43 0.00 -27.15
C THR A 149 12.45 -0.15 -25.63
N ILE A 150 12.47 0.95 -24.94
CA ILE A 150 12.54 1.02 -23.47
C ILE A 150 11.16 1.41 -22.96
N TYR A 151 10.53 0.50 -22.22
CA TYR A 151 9.27 0.73 -21.51
C TYR A 151 9.60 1.07 -20.06
N GLU A 152 9.14 2.20 -19.58
CA GLU A 152 9.38 2.62 -18.21
C GLU A 152 8.15 3.23 -17.57
N GLY A 153 8.01 3.05 -16.27
CA GLY A 153 6.99 3.70 -15.49
C GLY A 153 7.47 3.99 -14.08
N THR A 154 7.12 5.17 -13.58
CA THR A 154 7.49 5.62 -12.25
C THR A 154 6.36 6.38 -11.60
N GLY A 155 6.40 6.48 -10.26
CA GLY A 155 5.45 7.27 -9.50
C GLY A 155 4.53 6.43 -8.64
N GLY A 156 3.51 7.08 -8.07
CA GLY A 156 2.59 6.38 -7.18
C GLY A 156 1.47 7.28 -6.69
N VAL A 157 0.49 6.67 -6.07
CA VAL A 157 -0.63 7.34 -5.41
C VAL A 157 -0.55 7.11 -3.92
N SER A 158 -0.56 8.19 -3.17
CA SER A 158 -0.64 8.19 -1.71
C SER A 158 -2.01 8.68 -1.26
N ARG A 159 -2.39 8.32 -0.03
CA ARG A 159 -3.57 8.90 0.62
C ARG A 159 -3.19 9.62 1.91
N PHE A 160 -3.75 10.79 2.09
CA PHE A 160 -3.93 11.40 3.40
C PHE A 160 -5.32 11.00 3.89
N PHE A 161 -5.41 10.40 5.06
CA PHE A 161 -6.69 10.07 5.67
C PHE A 161 -6.95 10.90 6.92
N TRP A 162 -8.21 11.30 7.07
CA TRP A 162 -8.74 11.88 8.28
C TRP A 162 -9.94 11.07 8.74
N GLY A 163 -9.77 10.39 9.86
CA GLY A 163 -10.71 9.40 10.33
C GLY A 163 -11.35 9.78 11.68
N HIS A 164 -12.58 9.32 11.85
CA HIS A 164 -13.35 9.45 13.06
C HIS A 164 -13.92 8.12 13.51
N GLY A 165 -13.74 7.79 14.78
CA GLY A 165 -14.30 6.60 15.42
C GLY A 165 -15.17 6.96 16.61
N PHE A 166 -16.30 6.30 16.72
CA PHE A 166 -17.32 6.54 17.72
C PHE A 166 -17.59 5.28 18.53
N ASN A 167 -17.60 5.40 19.85
CA ASN A 167 -18.08 4.37 20.75
C ASN A 167 -19.59 4.53 20.91
N ILE A 168 -20.35 3.62 20.33
CA ILE A 168 -21.82 3.61 20.39
C ILE A 168 -22.30 2.91 21.68
N LEU A 169 -21.65 1.77 22.00
CA LEU A 169 -21.99 0.95 23.16
C LEU A 169 -20.72 0.49 23.89
N GLY A 170 -20.78 0.34 25.20
CA GLY A 170 -19.73 -0.24 26.04
C GLY A 170 -18.52 0.65 26.32
N GLY A 171 -18.35 1.74 25.60
CA GLY A 171 -17.22 2.66 25.75
C GLY A 171 -15.87 1.98 25.48
N THR A 172 -14.91 2.13 26.42
CA THR A 172 -13.59 1.50 26.38
C THR A 172 -13.43 0.39 27.42
N ASP A 173 -14.51 -0.03 28.07
CA ASP A 173 -14.50 -1.09 29.09
C ASP A 173 -14.43 -2.47 28.41
N PRO A 174 -13.33 -3.22 28.54
CA PRO A 174 -13.15 -4.50 27.85
C PRO A 174 -14.04 -5.62 28.41
N THR A 175 -14.72 -5.41 29.54
CA THR A 175 -15.61 -6.39 30.14
C THR A 175 -17.03 -6.31 29.59
N LYS A 176 -17.35 -5.27 28.84
CA LYS A 176 -18.67 -5.04 28.25
C LYS A 176 -18.67 -5.31 26.77
N THR A 177 -19.85 -5.64 26.27
CA THR A 177 -20.11 -5.63 24.82
C THR A 177 -19.83 -4.25 24.26
N GLN A 178 -19.08 -4.18 23.17
CA GLN A 178 -18.70 -2.92 22.55
C GLN A 178 -19.21 -2.88 21.11
N LEU A 179 -19.77 -1.75 20.73
CA LEU A 179 -20.14 -1.44 19.36
C LEU A 179 -19.49 -0.11 18.99
N ARG A 180 -18.73 -0.12 17.91
CA ARG A 180 -18.05 1.06 17.39
C ARG A 180 -18.41 1.24 15.93
N ALA A 181 -18.54 2.49 15.50
CA ALA A 181 -18.64 2.89 14.11
C ALA A 181 -17.63 3.97 13.79
N GLY A 182 -17.31 4.14 12.52
CA GLY A 182 -16.38 5.18 12.11
C GLY A 182 -16.42 5.43 10.61
N PHE A 183 -15.76 6.50 10.21
CA PHE A 183 -15.54 6.82 8.81
C PHE A 183 -14.18 7.46 8.59
N ASN A 184 -13.62 7.28 7.41
CA ASN A 184 -12.47 8.02 6.91
C ASN A 184 -12.86 8.91 5.74
N ILE A 185 -12.28 10.09 5.69
CA ILE A 185 -12.19 10.92 4.51
C ILE A 185 -10.76 10.74 3.99
N ASN A 186 -10.60 10.15 2.81
CA ASN A 186 -9.30 9.90 2.22
C ASN A 186 -9.09 10.83 1.04
N PHE A 187 -8.06 11.64 1.10
CA PHE A 187 -7.58 12.43 -0.02
C PHE A 187 -6.47 11.67 -0.74
N LEU A 188 -6.77 11.22 -1.95
CA LEU A 188 -5.82 10.57 -2.85
C LEU A 188 -5.07 11.62 -3.64
N TYR A 189 -3.74 11.49 -3.71
CA TYR A 189 -2.88 12.38 -4.47
C TYR A 189 -1.64 11.64 -4.97
N GLY A 190 -1.15 12.05 -6.12
CA GLY A 190 0.05 11.50 -6.71
C GLY A 190 0.15 11.74 -8.20
N SER A 191 1.26 11.30 -8.77
CA SER A 191 1.51 11.34 -10.20
C SER A 191 2.14 10.02 -10.66
N LEU A 192 1.77 9.61 -11.86
CA LEU A 192 2.24 8.39 -12.51
C LEU A 192 2.78 8.79 -13.87
N THR A 193 4.05 8.52 -14.13
CA THR A 193 4.68 8.74 -15.43
C THR A 193 4.87 7.38 -16.12
N ARG A 194 4.44 7.28 -17.35
CA ARG A 194 4.68 6.12 -18.22
C ARG A 194 5.31 6.61 -19.51
N ALA A 195 6.40 5.97 -19.92
CA ALA A 195 7.09 6.35 -21.14
C ALA A 195 7.50 5.12 -21.97
N VAL A 196 7.54 5.32 -23.27
CA VAL A 196 8.15 4.40 -24.22
C VAL A 196 9.17 5.19 -25.03
N THR A 197 10.43 4.78 -24.92
CA THR A 197 11.56 5.40 -25.62
C THR A 197 12.03 4.44 -26.73
N TYR A 198 12.16 4.97 -27.93
CA TYR A 198 12.79 4.29 -29.06
C TYR A 198 14.19 4.89 -29.25
N ASP A 199 15.21 4.15 -28.84
CA ASP A 199 16.62 4.49 -28.94
C ASP A 199 17.22 3.74 -30.14
N PHE A 200 17.58 4.50 -31.16
CA PHE A 200 18.08 3.96 -32.41
C PHE A 200 19.61 3.88 -32.38
N VAL A 201 20.14 2.68 -32.38
CA VAL A 201 21.58 2.48 -32.50
C VAL A 201 21.99 2.69 -33.94
N ALA A 202 22.60 3.85 -34.22
CA ALA A 202 23.06 4.22 -35.56
C ALA A 202 24.11 3.23 -36.07
N ASN A 203 24.04 2.89 -37.35
CA ASN A 203 25.17 2.30 -38.06
C ASN A 203 25.77 3.36 -39.02
N ASP A 204 26.92 3.06 -39.63
CA ASP A 204 27.70 4.02 -40.44
C ASP A 204 26.93 4.65 -41.63
N THR A 205 25.72 4.17 -41.95
CA THR A 205 24.98 4.55 -43.16
C THR A 205 23.58 5.14 -42.88
N THR A 206 23.04 4.99 -41.68
CA THR A 206 21.66 5.44 -41.38
C THR A 206 21.57 6.01 -39.97
N TYR A 207 21.10 7.25 -39.87
CA TYR A 207 20.83 7.94 -38.61
C TYR A 207 19.33 8.16 -38.46
N PHE A 208 18.77 7.68 -37.36
CA PHE A 208 17.41 7.97 -36.95
C PHE A 208 17.44 8.80 -35.65
N MET A 209 16.49 9.70 -35.53
CA MET A 209 16.33 10.44 -34.27
C MET A 209 15.59 9.56 -33.26
N ASP A 210 16.08 9.57 -32.03
CA ASP A 210 15.39 8.93 -30.94
C ASP A 210 14.02 9.58 -30.71
N SER A 211 13.07 8.80 -30.25
CA SER A 211 11.74 9.31 -29.94
C SER A 211 11.21 8.79 -28.64
N ARG A 212 10.45 9.64 -27.94
CA ARG A 212 9.84 9.31 -26.65
C ARG A 212 8.35 9.65 -26.68
N ARG A 213 7.55 8.70 -26.20
CA ARG A 213 6.15 8.88 -25.88
C ARG A 213 6.03 8.85 -24.37
N GLN A 214 5.54 9.92 -23.77
CA GLN A 214 5.36 10.04 -22.33
C GLN A 214 3.92 10.40 -22.02
N LYS A 215 3.38 9.80 -20.96
CA LYS A 215 2.09 10.13 -20.38
C LYS A 215 2.24 10.29 -18.89
N ASP A 216 1.91 11.47 -18.39
CA ASP A 216 1.85 11.81 -16.98
C ASP A 216 0.37 11.85 -16.55
N THR A 217 0.03 11.05 -15.53
CA THR A 217 -1.33 10.97 -14.97
C THR A 217 -1.32 11.55 -13.57
N TYR A 218 -2.05 12.63 -13.34
CA TYR A 218 -2.19 13.26 -12.02
C TYR A 218 -3.48 12.83 -11.36
N VAL A 219 -3.35 12.23 -10.19
CA VAL A 219 -4.47 11.75 -9.36
C VAL A 219 -4.71 12.73 -8.22
N LYS A 220 -5.95 13.26 -8.13
CA LYS A 220 -6.38 14.15 -7.07
C LYS A 220 -7.86 13.93 -6.79
N ASN A 221 -8.16 13.07 -5.82
CA ASN A 221 -9.53 12.64 -5.55
C ASN A 221 -9.81 12.45 -4.06
N ILE A 222 -11.09 12.43 -3.69
CA ILE A 222 -11.54 12.13 -2.33
C ILE A 222 -12.38 10.85 -2.38
N ILE A 223 -12.07 9.88 -1.52
CA ILE A 223 -12.86 8.67 -1.30
C ILE A 223 -13.20 8.53 0.19
N PHE A 224 -14.23 7.74 0.48
CA PHE A 224 -14.71 7.54 1.85
C PHE A 224 -14.65 6.06 2.22
N ASP A 225 -14.26 5.78 3.46
CA ASP A 225 -14.41 4.45 4.05
C ASP A 225 -15.36 4.55 5.23
N LEU A 226 -16.26 3.59 5.34
CA LEU A 226 -17.15 3.40 6.48
C LEU A 226 -16.74 2.13 7.21
N GLY A 227 -16.82 2.13 8.53
CA GLY A 227 -16.44 0.98 9.33
C GLY A 227 -17.36 0.76 10.51
N MET A 228 -17.54 -0.52 10.86
CA MET A 228 -18.21 -0.94 12.08
C MET A 228 -17.44 -2.08 12.73
N GLN A 229 -17.36 -2.07 14.05
CA GLN A 229 -16.78 -3.17 14.84
C GLN A 229 -17.69 -3.53 16.00
N TYR A 230 -17.88 -4.82 16.19
CA TYR A 230 -18.59 -5.41 17.33
C TYR A 230 -17.65 -6.31 18.11
N GLU A 231 -17.65 -6.18 19.43
CA GLU A 231 -16.79 -6.92 20.33
C GLU A 231 -17.63 -7.45 21.49
N GLN A 232 -17.65 -8.78 21.64
CA GLN A 232 -18.45 -9.49 22.64
C GLN A 232 -17.54 -10.32 23.56
N PRO A 233 -17.44 -9.97 24.85
CA PRO A 233 -16.87 -10.88 25.83
C PRO A 233 -17.74 -12.14 25.98
N ILE A 234 -17.11 -13.31 26.02
CA ILE A 234 -17.73 -14.62 26.24
C ILE A 234 -17.18 -15.22 27.53
N GLY A 235 -17.93 -15.06 28.60
CA GLY A 235 -17.43 -15.33 29.92
C GLY A 235 -16.22 -14.47 30.28
N GLU A 236 -15.36 -14.93 31.18
CA GLU A 236 -14.21 -14.17 31.65
C GLU A 236 -12.96 -14.34 30.76
N LYS A 237 -12.93 -15.36 29.90
CA LYS A 237 -11.69 -15.82 29.25
C LYS A 237 -11.65 -15.60 27.74
N TYR A 238 -12.79 -15.42 27.09
CA TYR A 238 -12.85 -15.36 25.65
C TYR A 238 -13.51 -14.07 25.16
N ARG A 239 -13.18 -13.69 23.93
CA ARG A 239 -13.73 -12.53 23.25
C ARG A 239 -13.92 -12.84 21.77
N LEU A 240 -15.11 -12.54 21.26
CA LEU A 240 -15.41 -12.56 19.84
C LEU A 240 -15.39 -11.13 19.32
N MET A 241 -14.75 -10.92 18.19
CA MET A 241 -14.68 -9.63 17.51
C MET A 241 -15.13 -9.82 16.06
N ALA A 242 -15.95 -8.90 15.59
CA ALA A 242 -16.37 -8.83 14.19
C ALA A 242 -16.16 -7.41 13.66
N GLY A 243 -15.80 -7.28 12.40
CA GLY A 243 -15.61 -6.00 11.75
C GLY A 243 -16.12 -6.02 10.31
N VAL A 244 -16.70 -4.92 9.89
CA VAL A 244 -17.14 -4.70 8.51
C VAL A 244 -16.64 -3.34 8.05
N THR A 245 -16.20 -3.26 6.80
CA THR A 245 -15.85 -2.00 6.15
C THR A 245 -16.46 -1.91 4.77
N LEU A 246 -16.81 -0.71 4.38
CA LEU A 246 -17.41 -0.41 3.08
C LEU A 246 -16.69 0.81 2.50
N THR A 247 -16.17 0.67 1.28
CA THR A 247 -15.68 1.78 0.46
C THR A 247 -16.64 1.92 -0.72
N PRO A 248 -17.47 2.96 -0.78
CA PRO A 248 -18.41 3.17 -1.88
C PRO A 248 -17.69 3.32 -3.22
N SER A 249 -18.31 2.84 -4.29
CA SER A 249 -17.80 3.06 -5.64
C SER A 249 -17.78 4.55 -5.97
N ARG A 250 -16.73 4.96 -6.68
CA ARG A 250 -16.59 6.35 -7.10
C ARG A 250 -15.86 6.47 -8.44
N LYS A 251 -16.41 7.29 -9.33
CA LYS A 251 -15.70 7.74 -10.52
C LYS A 251 -14.71 8.82 -10.10
N MET A 252 -13.43 8.58 -10.35
CA MET A 252 -12.32 9.48 -10.07
C MET A 252 -11.90 10.13 -11.39
N ASN A 253 -11.94 11.45 -11.47
CA ASN A 253 -11.37 12.17 -12.60
C ASN A 253 -9.86 12.29 -12.37
N VAL A 254 -9.09 12.04 -13.41
CA VAL A 254 -7.64 12.19 -13.45
C VAL A 254 -7.26 13.11 -14.59
N LEU A 255 -6.20 13.88 -14.40
CA LEU A 255 -5.66 14.75 -15.43
C LEU A 255 -4.48 14.02 -16.07
N ASP A 256 -4.59 13.76 -17.36
CA ASP A 256 -3.53 13.17 -18.16
C ASP A 256 -2.83 14.25 -18.98
N ASN A 257 -1.50 14.19 -19.05
CA ASN A 257 -0.66 14.99 -19.93
C ASN A 257 0.13 14.04 -20.83
N ALA A 258 -0.06 14.12 -22.13
CA ALA A 258 0.63 13.27 -23.09
C ALA A 258 1.54 14.07 -24.01
N LEU A 259 2.76 13.59 -24.16
CA LEU A 259 3.79 14.22 -24.98
C LEU A 259 4.49 13.16 -25.84
N VAL A 260 4.65 13.45 -27.15
CA VAL A 260 5.46 12.65 -28.06
C VAL A 260 6.46 13.57 -28.74
N TYR A 261 7.74 13.26 -28.61
CA TYR A 261 8.81 14.09 -29.14
C TYR A 261 9.99 13.28 -29.65
N THR A 262 10.77 13.90 -30.52
CA THR A 262 12.08 13.40 -30.93
C THR A 262 13.19 14.13 -30.16
N PHE A 263 14.30 13.44 -29.92
CA PHE A 263 15.42 13.99 -29.20
C PHE A 263 16.76 13.44 -29.72
N VAL A 264 17.84 14.09 -29.30
CA VAL A 264 19.20 13.58 -29.47
C VAL A 264 19.89 13.58 -28.12
N THR A 265 20.67 12.56 -27.85
CA THR A 265 21.45 12.45 -26.62
C THR A 265 22.86 13.01 -26.86
N GLN A 266 23.26 14.05 -26.13
CA GLN A 266 24.60 14.61 -26.15
C GLN A 266 25.14 14.70 -24.74
N ALA A 267 26.34 14.15 -24.52
CA ALA A 267 27.00 14.14 -23.21
C ALA A 267 26.11 13.62 -22.06
N GLY A 268 25.27 12.62 -22.33
CA GLY A 268 24.37 12.02 -21.35
C GLY A 268 23.08 12.81 -21.04
N SER A 269 22.82 13.90 -21.76
CA SER A 269 21.58 14.68 -21.63
C SER A 269 20.76 14.60 -22.90
N GLU A 270 19.42 14.49 -22.74
CA GLU A 270 18.47 14.52 -23.84
C GLU A 270 18.18 15.97 -24.24
N TYR A 271 18.26 16.25 -25.52
CA TYR A 271 17.87 17.54 -26.11
C TYR A 271 16.70 17.33 -27.05
N MET A 272 15.53 17.81 -26.67
CA MET A 272 14.31 17.77 -27.51
C MET A 272 14.57 18.50 -28.81
N ARG A 273 14.20 17.90 -29.92
CA ARG A 273 14.35 18.47 -31.27
C ARG A 273 13.03 18.90 -31.88
N ASP A 274 12.04 18.04 -31.79
CA ASP A 274 10.72 18.31 -32.35
C ASP A 274 9.64 17.66 -31.51
N THR A 275 8.49 18.31 -31.41
CA THR A 275 7.29 17.81 -30.73
C THR A 275 6.32 17.27 -31.77
N ILE A 276 6.07 15.96 -31.73
CA ILE A 276 5.16 15.30 -32.66
C ILE A 276 3.71 15.42 -32.17
N PHE A 277 3.52 15.44 -30.86
CA PHE A 277 2.21 15.56 -30.22
C PHE A 277 2.34 16.33 -28.89
N PRO A 278 1.41 17.26 -28.58
CA PRO A 278 0.29 17.73 -29.41
C PRO A 278 0.77 18.55 -30.60
N VAL A 279 0.06 18.46 -31.73
CA VAL A 279 0.42 19.20 -32.97
C VAL A 279 0.09 20.67 -32.82
N ASP A 280 -1.09 20.98 -32.28
CA ASP A 280 -1.55 22.34 -31.95
C ASP A 280 -2.57 22.23 -30.83
N GLY A 281 -2.21 22.56 -29.59
CA GLY A 281 -3.17 22.56 -28.49
C GLY A 281 -2.60 22.04 -27.16
N ASP A 282 -3.51 21.86 -26.20
CA ASP A 282 -3.16 21.39 -24.87
C ASP A 282 -2.81 19.90 -24.87
N SER A 283 -1.66 19.59 -24.27
CA SER A 283 -1.25 18.21 -23.98
C SER A 283 -2.08 17.56 -22.87
N GLU A 284 -2.90 18.36 -22.18
CA GLU A 284 -3.71 17.97 -21.03
C GLU A 284 -5.12 17.55 -21.44
N PHE A 285 -5.60 16.44 -20.90
CA PHE A 285 -6.97 15.97 -21.08
C PHE A 285 -7.47 15.21 -19.84
N GLU A 286 -8.78 15.27 -19.62
CA GLU A 286 -9.40 14.55 -18.53
C GLU A 286 -9.68 13.09 -18.91
N SER A 287 -9.27 12.20 -18.06
CA SER A 287 -9.62 10.77 -18.08
C SER A 287 -10.36 10.39 -16.81
N SER A 288 -10.94 9.21 -16.76
CA SER A 288 -11.63 8.74 -15.57
C SER A 288 -11.28 7.30 -15.23
N LEU A 289 -11.06 7.08 -13.94
CA LEU A 289 -10.87 5.76 -13.35
C LEU A 289 -12.00 5.51 -12.34
N GLU A 290 -12.61 4.36 -12.38
CA GLU A 290 -13.66 4.00 -11.44
C GLU A 290 -13.09 3.15 -10.29
N GLN A 291 -13.25 3.63 -9.04
CA GLN A 291 -13.00 2.86 -7.82
C GLN A 291 -14.20 1.94 -7.58
N PRO A 292 -14.02 0.61 -7.47
CA PRO A 292 -15.13 -0.29 -7.22
C PRO A 292 -15.67 -0.18 -5.79
N PHE A 293 -16.91 -0.56 -5.61
CA PHE A 293 -17.46 -0.79 -4.28
C PHE A 293 -16.72 -1.93 -3.59
N THR A 294 -15.96 -1.60 -2.53
CA THR A 294 -15.15 -2.59 -1.83
C THR A 294 -15.76 -2.90 -0.47
N THR A 295 -15.87 -4.18 -0.14
CA THR A 295 -16.36 -4.66 1.15
C THR A 295 -15.29 -5.49 1.83
N GLY A 296 -15.01 -5.18 3.10
CA GLY A 296 -14.16 -5.97 3.98
C GLY A 296 -14.97 -6.53 5.13
N ILE A 297 -14.78 -7.81 5.45
CA ILE A 297 -15.40 -8.50 6.58
C ILE A 297 -14.29 -9.19 7.36
N GLY A 298 -14.30 -9.04 8.68
CA GLY A 298 -13.33 -9.67 9.56
C GLY A 298 -13.99 -10.30 10.79
N LEU A 299 -13.45 -11.43 11.19
CA LEU A 299 -13.83 -12.14 12.41
C LEU A 299 -12.56 -12.46 13.19
N ALA A 300 -12.59 -12.29 14.51
CA ALA A 300 -11.50 -12.72 15.36
C ALA A 300 -12.02 -13.33 16.65
N PHE A 301 -11.34 -14.35 17.11
CA PHE A 301 -11.60 -15.02 18.38
C PHE A 301 -10.34 -15.00 19.22
N GLN A 302 -10.44 -14.47 20.43
CA GLN A 302 -9.33 -14.28 21.33
C GLN A 302 -9.58 -15.00 22.65
N ARG A 303 -8.57 -15.72 23.14
CA ARG A 303 -8.49 -16.08 24.53
C ARG A 303 -7.64 -15.04 25.24
N ASN A 304 -8.21 -14.37 26.24
CA ASN A 304 -7.57 -13.26 26.94
C ASN A 304 -6.12 -13.59 27.33
N ASP A 305 -5.20 -12.68 26.97
CA ASP A 305 -3.78 -12.71 27.29
C ASP A 305 -3.02 -13.99 26.88
N LYS A 306 -3.59 -14.82 25.97
CA LYS A 306 -2.92 -16.04 25.50
C LYS A 306 -2.77 -16.11 23.99
N TRP A 307 -3.86 -16.11 23.25
CA TRP A 307 -3.81 -16.24 21.81
C TRP A 307 -5.03 -15.60 21.14
N LEU A 308 -4.85 -15.28 19.89
CA LEU A 308 -5.86 -14.76 18.99
C LEU A 308 -5.77 -15.47 17.65
N VAL A 309 -6.92 -15.83 17.10
CA VAL A 309 -7.10 -16.26 15.69
C VAL A 309 -8.00 -15.24 15.01
N ALA A 310 -7.64 -14.83 13.80
CA ALA A 310 -8.45 -13.86 13.07
C ALA A 310 -8.45 -14.18 11.57
N PHE A 311 -9.59 -13.89 10.94
CA PHE A 311 -9.84 -14.12 9.52
C PHE A 311 -10.46 -12.88 8.91
N ASP A 312 -9.97 -12.48 7.73
CA ASP A 312 -10.54 -11.39 6.94
C ASP A 312 -10.82 -11.84 5.51
N ALA A 313 -11.89 -11.30 4.94
CA ALA A 313 -12.24 -11.41 3.54
C ALA A 313 -12.48 -10.03 2.94
N THR A 314 -11.86 -9.73 1.80
CA THR A 314 -12.06 -8.49 1.03
C THR A 314 -12.62 -8.84 -0.33
N LEU A 315 -13.66 -8.14 -0.74
CA LEU A 315 -14.31 -8.30 -2.04
C LEU A 315 -14.31 -6.96 -2.77
N SER A 316 -13.73 -6.91 -3.97
CA SER A 316 -13.68 -5.73 -4.83
C SER A 316 -14.04 -6.13 -6.26
N PRO A 317 -15.26 -5.86 -6.74
CA PRO A 317 -15.71 -6.24 -8.08
C PRO A 317 -15.18 -5.27 -9.13
N TRP A 318 -13.96 -5.49 -9.62
CA TRP A 318 -13.36 -4.73 -10.71
C TRP A 318 -13.94 -5.07 -12.10
N ASN A 319 -14.70 -6.17 -12.20
CA ASN A 319 -15.35 -6.55 -13.44
C ASN A 319 -16.47 -5.57 -13.81
N GLY A 320 -16.35 -4.94 -14.94
CA GLY A 320 -17.32 -3.93 -15.42
C GLY A 320 -16.88 -2.49 -15.20
N LEU A 321 -15.75 -2.27 -14.57
CA LEU A 321 -15.16 -0.96 -14.49
C LEU A 321 -14.62 -0.54 -15.86
N LYS A 322 -14.97 0.66 -16.25
CA LYS A 322 -14.46 1.29 -17.48
C LYS A 322 -13.32 2.20 -17.09
N TYR A 323 -12.11 1.84 -17.49
CA TYR A 323 -11.07 2.83 -17.65
C TYR A 323 -11.38 3.56 -18.94
N ALA A 324 -12.01 4.73 -18.82
CA ALA A 324 -12.28 5.58 -19.98
C ALA A 324 -11.03 6.42 -20.24
N GLU A 325 -10.04 5.81 -20.87
CA GLU A 325 -9.01 6.57 -21.55
C GLU A 325 -9.66 7.29 -22.74
N ASN A 326 -9.36 8.57 -22.91
CA ASN A 326 -9.79 9.26 -24.11
C ASN A 326 -9.13 8.57 -25.31
N SER A 327 -9.91 7.84 -26.09
CA SER A 327 -9.42 6.97 -27.17
C SER A 327 -8.64 7.72 -28.25
N THR A 328 -8.83 9.06 -28.34
CA THR A 328 -8.11 9.94 -29.26
C THR A 328 -6.62 10.10 -28.88
N TYR A 329 -6.27 9.86 -27.62
CA TYR A 329 -4.94 10.10 -27.06
C TYR A 329 -4.31 8.88 -26.41
N SER A 330 -4.74 7.66 -26.77
CA SER A 330 -4.11 6.43 -26.26
C SER A 330 -2.67 6.33 -26.79
N VAL A 331 -1.72 6.75 -25.98
CA VAL A 331 -0.28 6.73 -26.29
C VAL A 331 0.26 5.28 -26.34
N PHE A 332 -0.41 4.34 -25.68
CA PHE A 332 0.06 2.96 -25.49
C PHE A 332 -0.77 1.91 -26.24
N GLY A 333 -1.75 2.33 -27.05
CA GLY A 333 -2.64 1.41 -27.76
C GLY A 333 -3.69 0.76 -26.84
N GLN A 334 -4.52 -0.11 -27.38
CA GLN A 334 -5.51 -0.84 -26.60
C GLN A 334 -4.79 -1.89 -25.74
N SER A 335 -4.98 -1.83 -24.41
CA SER A 335 -4.44 -2.82 -23.51
C SER A 335 -5.21 -4.14 -23.62
N PRO A 336 -4.53 -5.30 -23.77
CA PRO A 336 -5.15 -6.61 -23.78
C PRO A 336 -5.70 -7.06 -22.41
N ILE A 337 -5.96 -6.11 -21.51
CA ILE A 337 -6.31 -6.40 -20.14
C ILE A 337 -7.81 -6.41 -19.94
N ARG A 338 -8.24 -7.42 -19.21
CA ARG A 338 -9.57 -7.51 -18.63
C ARG A 338 -9.49 -7.47 -17.12
N TYR A 339 -10.38 -6.71 -16.52
CA TYR A 339 -10.53 -6.71 -15.07
C TYR A 339 -11.58 -7.74 -14.65
N ASP A 340 -11.25 -8.52 -13.61
CA ASP A 340 -12.15 -9.48 -12.96
C ASP A 340 -12.39 -9.08 -11.50
N LYS A 341 -13.17 -9.86 -10.76
CA LYS A 341 -13.38 -9.67 -9.33
C LYS A 341 -12.09 -9.94 -8.58
N ASN A 342 -11.68 -9.01 -7.74
CA ASN A 342 -10.63 -9.23 -6.74
C ASN A 342 -11.25 -9.81 -5.47
N THR A 343 -10.64 -10.85 -4.94
CA THR A 343 -11.02 -11.46 -3.65
C THR A 343 -9.76 -11.79 -2.87
N ARG A 344 -9.60 -11.19 -1.70
CA ARG A 344 -8.51 -11.50 -0.78
C ARG A 344 -9.04 -12.15 0.47
N LEU A 345 -8.40 -13.25 0.87
CA LEU A 345 -8.63 -13.98 2.12
C LEU A 345 -7.34 -13.90 2.94
N ALA A 346 -7.47 -13.63 4.23
CA ALA A 346 -6.35 -13.54 5.16
C ALA A 346 -6.66 -14.29 6.44
N LEU A 347 -5.67 -15.01 6.96
CA LEU A 347 -5.74 -15.74 8.22
C LEU A 347 -4.54 -15.38 9.08
N GLY A 348 -4.80 -14.97 10.32
CA GLY A 348 -3.78 -14.59 11.28
C GLY A 348 -3.91 -15.33 12.62
N PHE A 349 -2.76 -15.66 13.20
CA PHE A 349 -2.63 -16.23 14.53
C PHE A 349 -1.66 -15.40 15.34
N GLN A 350 -1.98 -15.13 16.61
CA GLN A 350 -1.07 -14.49 17.56
C GLN A 350 -0.97 -15.27 18.88
N LEU A 351 0.25 -15.41 19.37
CA LEU A 351 0.53 -15.73 20.75
C LEU A 351 0.78 -14.43 21.50
N LEU A 352 -0.15 -14.04 22.38
CA LEU A 352 -0.13 -12.78 23.08
C LEU A 352 0.84 -12.84 24.26
N GLY A 353 1.65 -11.79 24.41
CA GLY A 353 2.62 -11.68 25.50
C GLY A 353 1.96 -11.33 26.83
N ASP A 354 2.40 -11.97 27.90
CA ASP A 354 2.02 -11.61 29.27
C ASP A 354 2.77 -10.36 29.72
N ARG A 355 2.09 -9.22 29.74
CA ARG A 355 2.66 -7.91 30.10
C ARG A 355 3.23 -7.86 31.52
N ASN A 356 2.78 -8.73 32.42
CA ASN A 356 3.17 -8.76 33.83
C ASN A 356 4.36 -9.69 34.11
N SER A 357 4.81 -10.43 33.09
CA SER A 357 5.92 -11.36 33.24
C SER A 357 7.25 -10.63 33.53
N ALA A 358 8.04 -11.18 34.46
CA ALA A 358 9.40 -10.71 34.72
C ALA A 358 10.35 -10.97 33.54
N LYS A 359 10.12 -12.04 32.78
CA LYS A 359 10.94 -12.41 31.62
C LYS A 359 10.51 -11.62 30.39
N TYR A 360 11.43 -10.87 29.76
CA TYR A 360 11.13 -10.01 28.61
C TYR A 360 10.51 -10.77 27.44
N VAL A 361 11.05 -11.94 27.08
CA VAL A 361 10.55 -12.77 25.97
C VAL A 361 9.08 -13.19 26.17
N ARG A 362 8.64 -13.42 27.41
CA ARG A 362 7.24 -13.74 27.71
C ARG A 362 6.29 -12.55 27.55
N ARG A 363 6.82 -11.33 27.49
CA ARG A 363 6.04 -10.10 27.20
C ARG A 363 5.88 -9.83 25.72
N MET A 364 6.67 -10.49 24.86
CA MET A 364 6.58 -10.36 23.42
C MET A 364 5.35 -11.07 22.89
N THR A 365 4.73 -10.49 21.84
CA THR A 365 3.69 -11.14 21.06
C THR A 365 4.28 -11.67 19.77
N PHE A 366 4.00 -12.92 19.45
CA PHE A 366 4.42 -13.58 18.22
C PHE A 366 3.21 -13.72 17.30
N SER A 367 3.39 -13.39 16.05
CA SER A 367 2.34 -13.39 15.02
C SER A 367 2.75 -14.27 13.86
N LEU A 368 1.80 -14.99 13.31
CA LEU A 368 1.91 -15.74 12.06
C LEU A 368 0.68 -15.45 11.21
N GLY A 369 0.87 -15.15 9.95
CA GLY A 369 -0.23 -14.85 9.04
C GLY A 369 0.00 -15.40 7.65
N THR A 370 -1.09 -15.66 6.96
CA THR A 370 -1.07 -16.05 5.55
C THR A 370 -2.22 -15.37 4.82
N HIS A 371 -2.05 -15.15 3.53
CA HIS A 371 -3.10 -14.63 2.67
C HIS A 371 -3.07 -15.30 1.31
N TYR A 372 -4.21 -15.24 0.65
CA TYR A 372 -4.39 -15.57 -0.75
C TYR A 372 -5.27 -14.48 -1.40
N GLU A 373 -4.80 -13.95 -2.51
CA GLU A 373 -5.52 -12.95 -3.29
C GLU A 373 -5.72 -13.44 -4.70
N LYS A 374 -6.99 -13.59 -5.06
CA LYS A 374 -7.41 -13.81 -6.44
C LYS A 374 -7.36 -12.48 -7.16
N GLY A 375 -6.31 -12.26 -7.97
CA GLY A 375 -6.05 -10.98 -8.61
C GLY A 375 -7.14 -10.55 -9.59
N CYS A 376 -7.31 -9.24 -9.74
CA CYS A 376 -8.28 -8.66 -10.68
C CYS A 376 -7.78 -8.60 -12.12
N LEU A 377 -6.47 -8.70 -12.36
CA LEU A 377 -5.88 -8.56 -13.69
C LEU A 377 -5.88 -9.91 -14.42
N LYS A 378 -6.46 -9.89 -15.63
CA LYS A 378 -6.37 -10.99 -16.60
C LYS A 378 -5.68 -10.49 -17.86
N LEU A 379 -4.60 -11.17 -18.21
CA LEU A 379 -3.83 -10.91 -19.42
C LEU A 379 -4.15 -11.99 -20.45
N GLN A 380 -4.57 -11.58 -21.64
CA GLN A 380 -4.75 -12.47 -22.77
C GLN A 380 -3.49 -12.43 -23.64
N LEU A 381 -2.77 -13.55 -23.71
CA LEU A 381 -1.62 -13.67 -24.57
C LEU A 381 -2.02 -14.05 -26.00
N THR A 382 -1.03 -14.01 -26.91
CA THR A 382 -1.20 -14.40 -28.31
C THR A 382 -1.57 -15.86 -28.51
N ASP A 383 -1.40 -16.71 -27.49
CA ASP A 383 -1.83 -18.11 -27.47
C ASP A 383 -3.35 -18.29 -27.25
N GLY A 384 -4.08 -17.18 -27.01
CA GLY A 384 -5.50 -17.15 -26.75
C GLY A 384 -5.91 -17.52 -25.31
N ASN A 385 -4.96 -17.85 -24.44
CA ASN A 385 -5.22 -18.19 -23.05
C ASN A 385 -5.28 -16.93 -22.17
N ASP A 386 -6.19 -16.96 -21.18
CA ASP A 386 -6.30 -15.94 -20.15
C ASP A 386 -5.43 -16.32 -18.94
N TYR A 387 -4.44 -15.50 -18.62
CA TYR A 387 -3.59 -15.65 -17.44
C TYR A 387 -4.01 -14.67 -16.37
N ARG A 388 -4.40 -15.18 -15.20
CA ARG A 388 -4.72 -14.36 -14.04
C ARG A 388 -3.52 -14.27 -13.10
N LEU A 389 -3.33 -13.08 -12.53
CA LEU A 389 -2.24 -12.80 -11.61
C LEU A 389 -2.76 -12.95 -10.17
N ASP A 390 -2.60 -14.13 -9.62
CA ASP A 390 -2.94 -14.42 -8.23
C ASP A 390 -1.73 -14.20 -7.31
N GLU A 391 -2.00 -13.90 -6.05
CA GLU A 391 -0.99 -13.70 -5.01
C GLU A 391 -1.25 -14.61 -3.82
N TRP A 392 -0.20 -15.11 -3.23
CA TRP A 392 -0.24 -15.75 -1.92
C TRP A 392 0.99 -15.38 -1.10
N GLY A 393 0.86 -15.38 0.21
CA GLY A 393 1.99 -15.07 1.07
C GLY A 393 1.84 -15.61 2.48
N ILE A 394 2.98 -15.63 3.16
CA ILE A 394 3.10 -15.98 4.58
C ILE A 394 3.99 -14.95 5.26
N ALA A 395 3.65 -14.58 6.48
CA ALA A 395 4.44 -13.64 7.26
C ALA A 395 4.53 -14.07 8.72
N PHE A 396 5.66 -13.73 9.33
CA PHE A 396 5.93 -13.89 10.75
C PHE A 396 6.26 -12.53 11.34
N GLY A 397 5.82 -12.28 12.58
CA GLY A 397 6.12 -11.02 13.26
C GLY A 397 6.32 -11.18 14.75
N VAL A 398 7.11 -10.25 15.29
CA VAL A 398 7.35 -10.12 16.73
C VAL A 398 7.04 -8.70 17.17
N SER A 399 6.14 -8.57 18.14
CA SER A 399 5.82 -7.28 18.77
C SER A 399 6.47 -7.21 20.14
N MET A 400 7.37 -6.27 20.31
CA MET A 400 8.20 -6.09 21.48
C MET A 400 7.75 -4.88 22.29
N PRO A 401 7.17 -5.06 23.50
CA PRO A 401 6.81 -3.93 24.33
C PRO A 401 8.07 -3.22 24.82
N MET A 402 8.15 -1.92 24.57
CA MET A 402 9.25 -1.08 25.03
C MET A 402 9.04 -0.64 26.48
N ARG A 403 10.03 0.11 27.01
CA ARG A 403 10.04 0.56 28.41
C ARG A 403 8.70 1.21 28.82
N LYS A 404 8.11 0.75 29.92
CA LYS A 404 6.82 1.17 30.50
C LYS A 404 5.56 0.68 29.76
N GLY A 405 5.67 -0.26 28.78
CA GLY A 405 4.51 -0.90 28.14
C GLY A 405 3.62 0.02 27.29
N ARG A 406 4.04 1.27 27.04
CA ARG A 406 3.27 2.24 26.25
C ARG A 406 3.66 2.28 24.78
N SER A 407 4.89 1.92 24.46
CA SER A 407 5.38 1.86 23.09
C SER A 407 5.66 0.41 22.71
N VAL A 408 5.46 0.10 21.44
CA VAL A 408 5.68 -1.25 20.88
C VAL A 408 6.53 -1.10 19.64
N LEU A 409 7.56 -1.94 19.54
CA LEU A 409 8.33 -2.13 18.32
C LEU A 409 7.86 -3.43 17.66
N ASN A 410 7.41 -3.36 16.42
CA ASN A 410 7.06 -4.53 15.62
C ASN A 410 8.14 -4.78 14.58
N ILE A 411 8.55 -6.03 14.44
CA ILE A 411 9.44 -6.51 13.38
C ILE A 411 8.70 -7.62 12.66
N THR A 412 8.68 -7.56 11.34
CA THR A 412 7.97 -8.52 10.49
C THR A 412 8.89 -9.02 9.39
N ALA A 413 8.82 -10.29 9.09
CA ALA A 413 9.40 -10.91 7.92
C ALA A 413 8.31 -11.65 7.16
N GLY A 414 8.20 -11.42 5.86
CA GLY A 414 7.19 -12.03 5.00
C GLY A 414 7.78 -12.51 3.69
N TYR A 415 7.08 -13.45 3.09
CA TYR A 415 7.31 -13.93 1.73
C TYR A 415 6.00 -13.90 0.97
N THR A 416 6.03 -13.33 -0.23
CA THR A 416 4.88 -13.22 -1.13
C THR A 416 5.27 -13.69 -2.51
N SER A 417 4.39 -14.41 -3.17
CA SER A 417 4.54 -14.85 -4.56
C SER A 417 3.36 -14.37 -5.38
N TYR A 418 3.62 -13.61 -6.44
CA TYR A 418 2.64 -12.98 -7.32
C TYR A 418 2.87 -13.38 -8.77
N GLY A 419 1.81 -13.78 -9.48
CA GLY A 419 1.84 -14.15 -10.87
C GLY A 419 2.21 -15.61 -11.12
N THR A 420 2.63 -15.93 -12.34
CA THR A 420 2.95 -17.28 -12.79
C THR A 420 4.23 -17.32 -13.63
N VAL A 421 4.99 -18.41 -13.57
CA VAL A 421 6.23 -18.57 -14.34
C VAL A 421 5.96 -18.65 -15.84
N ASP A 422 4.75 -19.03 -16.27
CA ASP A 422 4.37 -19.06 -17.67
C ASP A 422 4.30 -17.66 -18.30
N LEU A 423 4.02 -16.65 -17.51
CA LEU A 423 4.01 -15.25 -17.92
C LEU A 423 5.22 -14.52 -17.30
N LEU A 424 5.11 -14.25 -16.01
CA LEU A 424 6.11 -13.63 -15.19
C LEU A 424 5.71 -13.83 -13.72
N ARG A 425 6.64 -14.27 -12.88
CA ARG A 425 6.43 -14.47 -11.45
C ARG A 425 7.35 -13.54 -10.65
N ARG A 426 6.78 -12.87 -9.67
CA ARG A 426 7.51 -12.07 -8.70
C ARG A 426 7.45 -12.74 -7.33
N ASP A 427 8.60 -13.09 -6.80
CA ASP A 427 8.78 -13.60 -5.45
C ASP A 427 9.42 -12.50 -4.60
N THR A 428 8.77 -12.06 -3.52
CA THR A 428 9.19 -10.93 -2.69
C THR A 428 9.40 -11.37 -1.25
N PHE A 429 10.56 -11.05 -0.70
CA PHE A 429 10.82 -11.07 0.74
C PHE A 429 10.66 -9.66 1.29
N THR A 430 9.78 -9.49 2.28
CA THR A 430 9.50 -8.19 2.90
C THR A 430 9.97 -8.20 4.35
N PHE A 431 10.74 -7.20 4.74
CA PHE A 431 11.10 -6.91 6.12
C PHE A 431 10.46 -5.60 6.54
N GLY A 432 9.60 -5.66 7.55
CA GLY A 432 8.89 -4.51 8.07
C GLY A 432 9.31 -4.17 9.50
N ILE A 433 9.45 -2.88 9.79
CA ILE A 433 9.66 -2.36 11.14
C ILE A 433 8.62 -1.28 11.39
N SER A 434 7.87 -1.38 12.51
CA SER A 434 7.01 -0.29 12.93
C SER A 434 7.14 0.03 14.40
N VAL A 435 6.95 1.30 14.74
CA VAL A 435 6.98 1.81 16.10
C VAL A 435 5.67 2.49 16.40
N GLY A 436 4.93 1.89 17.35
CA GLY A 436 3.76 2.50 17.95
C GLY A 436 4.10 3.10 19.31
N SER A 437 3.81 4.37 19.53
CA SER A 437 3.99 5.05 20.81
C SER A 437 2.65 5.58 21.31
N CYS A 438 2.36 5.32 22.58
CA CYS A 438 1.16 5.80 23.25
C CYS A 438 1.57 6.69 24.45
N GLU A 439 1.44 8.00 24.28
CA GLU A 439 1.83 8.96 25.29
C GLU A 439 0.59 9.53 26.01
N SER A 440 0.70 9.76 27.33
CA SER A 440 -0.36 10.46 28.07
C SER A 440 -0.40 11.92 27.63
N TRP A 441 -1.56 12.36 27.18
CA TRP A 441 -1.83 13.72 26.75
C TRP A 441 -3.10 14.24 27.40
N PHE A 442 -3.24 15.58 27.50
CA PHE A 442 -4.38 16.27 28.14
C PHE A 442 -4.55 16.01 29.66
N VAL A 443 -3.54 15.46 30.32
CA VAL A 443 -3.57 15.28 31.76
C VAL A 443 -3.08 16.56 32.43
N LYS A 444 -3.97 17.24 33.18
CA LYS A 444 -3.57 18.38 34.06
C LYS A 444 -2.57 17.88 35.09
N ARG A 445 -1.34 18.38 35.06
CA ARG A 445 -0.38 18.13 36.13
C ARG A 445 -0.92 18.85 37.38
N LYS A 446 -1.25 18.09 38.41
CA LYS A 446 -1.46 18.65 39.74
C LYS A 446 -0.08 19.02 40.28
N PHE A 447 0.17 20.28 40.49
CA PHE A 447 1.29 20.72 41.31
C PHE A 447 0.87 20.48 42.76
N ASN A 448 1.54 19.54 43.42
CA ASN A 448 1.51 19.42 44.89
C ASN A 448 2.56 20.34 45.47
#